data_b04e9a4bb8d7fa0b67d8f37ea292779c
#
_entry.id   b04e9a4bb8d7fa0b67d8f37ea292779c
#
_cell.length_a   1.000
_cell.length_b   1.000
_cell.length_c   1.000
_cell.angle_alpha   90.00
_cell.angle_beta   90.00
_cell.angle_gamma   90.00
#
_symmetry.space_group_name_H-M   'P 1'
#
loop_
_entity.id
_entity.type
_entity.pdbx_description
1 polymer ?
#
loop_
_entity_poly.entity_id
_entity_poly.type
_entity_poly.pdbx_seq_one_letter_code
_entity_poly.pdbx_strand_id
1 'polypeptide(L)'
;MKDNFELRKKEHEAVRHNVGYYDFTHQLLNVTGSDSAKFLDRMFVNDIKGLKLSHALYTTMLNREAEIIDDVIVFHLEEDRYLISTLYIDKMIKWFDEHKKEEDVNYEDITNRLTMYAVQGPKSRDLINSLVDENIDDLAFFTVMDNTVGDLDIMIARAGFTGELGYELYVPSEKKEELENKLIEKGKEFNLVNITSDVIITSLPAEKGYVLMSDLEGANPLEVGYGWTVDWNTFFIGKNSLEKAKKKGITRDLLGFVVEDKEAEIEPGDKVEFNSEEVGKVTKFTYSFSLGKNIGYALVDTSKVKKTNTVKIKSAKAVYDAKLCQRIFYDLNNERVNA
;
A
#
# COMPACT_ATOMS: atom_id res chain seq x y z
N MET A 1 22.68 -16.05 -3.32
CA MET A 1 21.52 -15.77 -4.21
C MET A 1 20.51 -16.92 -4.29
N LYS A 2 20.90 -18.20 -4.48
CA LYS A 2 19.92 -19.31 -4.57
C LYS A 2 19.13 -19.55 -3.27
N ASP A 3 19.78 -19.47 -2.10
CA ASP A 3 19.12 -19.72 -0.81
C ASP A 3 18.02 -18.69 -0.52
N ASN A 4 18.23 -17.42 -0.88
CA ASN A 4 17.22 -16.36 -0.71
C ASN A 4 16.03 -16.52 -1.68
N PHE A 5 16.26 -17.04 -2.90
CA PHE A 5 15.15 -17.23 -3.86
C PHE A 5 14.17 -18.31 -3.40
N GLU A 6 14.66 -19.48 -2.93
CA GLU A 6 13.79 -20.54 -2.44
C GLU A 6 13.05 -20.15 -1.16
N LEU A 7 13.70 -19.41 -0.25
CA LEU A 7 13.05 -18.88 0.94
C LEU A 7 11.93 -17.91 0.56
N ARG A 8 12.20 -16.92 -0.27
CA ARG A 8 11.19 -15.96 -0.77
C ARG A 8 10.03 -16.65 -1.47
N LYS A 9 10.31 -17.68 -2.27
CA LYS A 9 9.28 -18.49 -2.91
C LYS A 9 8.37 -19.15 -1.88
N LYS A 10 8.96 -19.82 -0.89
CA LYS A 10 8.22 -20.48 0.19
C LYS A 10 7.33 -19.49 0.97
N GLU A 11 7.86 -18.33 1.32
CA GLU A 11 7.13 -17.29 2.02
C GLU A 11 6.00 -16.71 1.17
N HIS A 12 6.26 -16.42 -0.09
CA HIS A 12 5.26 -15.94 -1.04
C HIS A 12 4.12 -16.94 -1.23
N GLU A 13 4.45 -18.22 -1.45
CA GLU A 13 3.47 -19.32 -1.59
C GLU A 13 2.67 -19.54 -0.30
N ALA A 14 3.27 -19.33 0.88
CA ALA A 14 2.55 -19.39 2.14
C ALA A 14 1.43 -18.34 2.21
N VAL A 15 1.67 -17.11 1.79
CA VAL A 15 0.65 -16.05 1.73
C VAL A 15 -0.39 -16.36 0.66
N ARG A 16 0.00 -16.85 -0.52
CA ARG A 16 -0.95 -17.17 -1.61
C ARG A 16 -1.87 -18.36 -1.32
N HIS A 17 -1.43 -19.34 -0.51
CA HIS A 17 -2.14 -20.62 -0.35
C HIS A 17 -2.52 -20.95 1.10
N ASN A 18 -1.91 -20.31 2.08
CA ASN A 18 -2.13 -20.56 3.50
C ASN A 18 -2.29 -19.23 4.26
N VAL A 19 -1.33 -18.91 5.12
CA VAL A 19 -1.26 -17.66 5.88
C VAL A 19 0.19 -17.34 6.22
N GLY A 20 0.56 -16.08 5.99
CA GLY A 20 1.82 -15.51 6.46
C GLY A 20 1.58 -14.39 7.45
N TYR A 21 2.56 -14.13 8.33
CA TYR A 21 2.53 -12.95 9.19
C TYR A 21 3.86 -12.22 9.17
N TYR A 22 3.81 -10.92 9.49
CA TYR A 22 4.97 -10.05 9.56
C TYR A 22 4.70 -8.91 10.55
N ASP A 23 5.70 -8.53 11.36
CA ASP A 23 5.68 -7.26 12.09
C ASP A 23 5.82 -6.12 11.07
N PHE A 24 4.69 -5.55 10.68
CA PHE A 24 4.58 -4.52 9.64
C PHE A 24 4.23 -3.17 10.25
N THR A 25 4.77 -2.90 11.44
CA THR A 25 4.52 -1.66 12.18
C THR A 25 4.94 -0.46 11.34
N HIS A 26 3.94 0.35 10.98
CA HIS A 26 4.11 1.65 10.33
C HIS A 26 4.25 2.76 11.36
N GLN A 27 4.62 3.95 10.91
CA GLN A 27 4.51 5.16 11.71
C GLN A 27 3.03 5.55 11.83
N LEU A 28 2.60 5.90 13.03
CA LEU A 28 1.19 6.12 13.35
C LEU A 28 1.00 7.52 13.94
N LEU A 29 0.21 8.35 13.24
CA LEU A 29 -0.19 9.67 13.69
C LEU A 29 -1.62 9.63 14.21
N ASN A 30 -1.80 9.90 15.51
CA ASN A 30 -3.13 10.07 16.10
C ASN A 30 -3.57 11.53 15.94
N VAL A 31 -4.71 11.76 15.33
CA VAL A 31 -5.27 13.08 15.05
C VAL A 31 -6.59 13.22 15.79
N THR A 32 -6.75 14.29 16.58
CA THR A 32 -7.94 14.55 17.40
C THR A 32 -8.34 16.01 17.33
N GLY A 33 -9.59 16.31 17.68
CA GLY A 33 -10.16 17.66 17.78
C GLY A 33 -11.37 17.88 16.90
N SER A 34 -12.19 18.81 17.27
CA SER A 34 -13.50 19.07 16.63
C SER A 34 -13.40 19.52 15.16
N ASP A 35 -12.23 20.02 14.72
CA ASP A 35 -11.96 20.36 13.33
C ASP A 35 -11.11 19.28 12.60
N SER A 36 -10.85 18.11 13.22
CA SER A 36 -9.98 17.07 12.64
C SER A 36 -10.42 16.62 11.25
N ALA A 37 -11.69 16.27 11.07
CA ALA A 37 -12.25 15.87 9.78
C ALA A 37 -12.06 16.95 8.70
N LYS A 38 -12.35 18.21 9.02
CA LYS A 38 -12.23 19.35 8.10
C LYS A 38 -10.78 19.65 7.75
N PHE A 39 -9.88 19.54 8.73
CA PHE A 39 -8.44 19.72 8.53
C PHE A 39 -7.89 18.63 7.61
N LEU A 40 -8.16 17.35 7.92
CA LEU A 40 -7.68 16.22 7.13
C LEU A 40 -8.25 16.21 5.70
N ASP A 41 -9.51 16.58 5.52
CA ASP A 41 -10.16 16.75 4.21
C ASP A 41 -9.45 17.77 3.30
N ARG A 42 -8.76 18.75 3.91
CA ARG A 42 -7.92 19.71 3.19
C ARG A 42 -6.51 19.17 2.91
N MET A 43 -5.99 18.27 3.75
CA MET A 43 -4.66 17.70 3.59
C MET A 43 -4.61 16.59 2.56
N PHE A 44 -5.70 15.83 2.42
CA PHE A 44 -5.79 14.64 1.57
C PHE A 44 -6.75 14.86 0.40
N VAL A 45 -6.59 14.05 -0.65
CA VAL A 45 -7.39 14.17 -1.88
C VAL A 45 -8.75 13.50 -1.80
N ASN A 46 -8.97 12.61 -0.81
CA ASN A 46 -10.19 11.84 -0.63
C ASN A 46 -11.17 12.54 0.33
N ASP A 47 -12.43 12.14 0.33
CA ASP A 47 -13.47 12.63 1.24
C ASP A 47 -13.29 12.06 2.65
N ILE A 48 -12.53 12.77 3.49
CA ILE A 48 -12.32 12.38 4.89
C ILE A 48 -13.56 12.65 5.74
N LYS A 49 -14.31 13.70 5.44
CA LYS A 49 -15.55 14.02 6.17
C LYS A 49 -16.65 12.97 5.96
N GLY A 50 -16.68 12.36 4.79
CA GLY A 50 -17.62 11.29 4.47
C GLY A 50 -17.19 9.92 5.01
N LEU A 51 -15.98 9.78 5.54
CA LEU A 51 -15.49 8.51 6.09
C LEU A 51 -16.29 8.15 7.36
N LYS A 52 -16.96 7.01 7.33
CA LYS A 52 -17.79 6.53 8.45
C LYS A 52 -16.93 6.07 9.63
N LEU A 53 -17.50 6.08 10.83
CA LEU A 53 -16.87 5.46 12.00
C LEU A 53 -16.54 3.99 11.73
N SER A 54 -15.44 3.53 12.31
CA SER A 54 -14.90 2.17 12.13
C SER A 54 -14.55 1.81 10.70
N HIS A 55 -14.37 2.80 9.81
CA HIS A 55 -13.92 2.59 8.44
C HIS A 55 -12.52 3.19 8.22
N ALA A 56 -11.88 2.70 7.20
CA ALA A 56 -10.62 3.23 6.71
C ALA A 56 -10.73 3.64 5.24
N LEU A 57 -9.82 4.47 4.77
CA LEU A 57 -9.63 4.74 3.36
C LEU A 57 -8.15 4.94 3.02
N TYR A 58 -7.80 4.58 1.80
CA TYR A 58 -6.49 4.92 1.21
C TYR A 58 -6.59 6.27 0.50
N THR A 59 -5.60 7.11 0.71
CA THR A 59 -5.55 8.44 0.10
C THR A 59 -4.11 8.90 -0.13
N THR A 60 -3.96 9.98 -0.90
CA THR A 60 -2.67 10.64 -1.12
C THR A 60 -2.69 12.08 -0.63
N MET A 61 -1.54 12.55 -0.18
CA MET A 61 -1.26 13.94 0.17
C MET A 61 -0.45 14.59 -0.95
N LEU A 62 -0.85 15.77 -1.39
CA LEU A 62 -0.22 16.46 -2.52
C LEU A 62 0.47 17.74 -2.09
N ASN A 63 1.54 18.10 -2.83
CA ASN A 63 2.06 19.46 -2.83
C ASN A 63 1.18 20.40 -3.69
N ARG A 64 1.53 21.69 -3.75
CA ARG A 64 0.75 22.69 -4.51
C ARG A 64 0.80 22.46 -6.01
N GLU A 65 1.82 21.79 -6.51
CA GLU A 65 2.05 21.42 -7.90
C GLU A 65 1.28 20.15 -8.30
N ALA A 66 0.54 19.54 -7.33
CA ALA A 66 -0.21 18.28 -7.44
C ALA A 66 0.66 17.02 -7.50
N GLU A 67 1.93 17.07 -7.12
CA GLU A 67 2.75 15.87 -6.97
C GLU A 67 2.43 15.19 -5.64
N ILE A 68 2.41 13.86 -5.65
CA ILE A 68 2.20 13.06 -4.45
C ILE A 68 3.42 13.21 -3.52
N ILE A 69 3.18 13.58 -2.28
CA ILE A 69 4.20 13.72 -1.24
C ILE A 69 4.10 12.67 -0.15
N ASP A 70 2.95 12.01 -0.03
CA ASP A 70 2.74 10.83 0.81
C ASP A 70 1.52 10.04 0.35
N ASP A 71 1.47 8.73 0.64
CA ASP A 71 0.33 7.86 0.49
C ASP A 71 0.07 7.13 1.81
N VAL A 72 -1.19 7.12 2.25
CA VAL A 72 -1.54 6.74 3.60
C VAL A 72 -2.87 5.99 3.68
N ILE A 73 -3.06 5.27 4.79
CA ILE A 73 -4.37 4.81 5.23
C ILE A 73 -4.83 5.69 6.38
N VAL A 74 -6.06 6.20 6.29
CA VAL A 74 -6.72 6.97 7.34
C VAL A 74 -7.85 6.12 7.92
N PHE A 75 -7.81 5.89 9.22
CA PHE A 75 -8.85 5.20 9.99
C PHE A 75 -9.67 6.22 10.78
N HIS A 76 -10.99 6.13 10.74
CA HIS A 76 -11.90 6.93 11.55
C HIS A 76 -12.33 6.12 12.78
N LEU A 77 -11.68 6.34 13.90
CA LEU A 77 -11.85 5.50 15.09
C LEU A 77 -12.94 5.97 16.04
N GLU A 78 -13.10 7.30 16.20
CA GLU A 78 -14.11 7.95 17.05
C GLU A 78 -14.54 9.26 16.39
N GLU A 79 -15.62 9.89 16.83
CA GLU A 79 -16.22 11.07 16.19
C GLU A 79 -15.22 12.15 15.76
N ASP A 80 -14.27 12.47 16.62
CA ASP A 80 -13.23 13.49 16.37
C ASP A 80 -11.81 12.90 16.42
N ARG A 81 -11.67 11.58 16.14
CA ARG A 81 -10.40 10.88 16.23
C ARG A 81 -10.10 10.04 15.00
N TYR A 82 -8.96 10.31 14.43
CA TYR A 82 -8.42 9.60 13.27
C TYR A 82 -7.03 9.03 13.59
N LEU A 83 -6.75 7.84 13.04
CA LEU A 83 -5.41 7.27 13.04
C LEU A 83 -4.89 7.24 11.60
N ILE A 84 -3.69 7.76 11.38
CA ILE A 84 -3.07 7.77 10.06
C ILE A 84 -1.86 6.86 10.08
N SER A 85 -1.83 5.89 9.19
CA SER A 85 -0.70 5.01 8.95
C SER A 85 0.13 5.53 7.78
N THR A 86 1.38 5.89 8.03
CA THR A 86 2.34 6.47 7.06
C THR A 86 3.73 5.86 7.23
N LEU A 87 4.64 6.14 6.30
CA LEU A 87 6.09 5.87 6.44
C LEU A 87 6.93 7.17 6.52
N TYR A 88 6.28 8.33 6.52
CA TYR A 88 6.94 9.66 6.43
C TYR A 88 6.36 10.65 7.44
N ILE A 89 6.21 10.22 8.71
CA ILE A 89 5.49 10.99 9.75
C ILE A 89 6.07 12.38 10.00
N ASP A 90 7.41 12.52 10.03
CA ASP A 90 8.05 13.82 10.21
C ASP A 90 7.72 14.80 9.07
N LYS A 91 7.70 14.30 7.83
CA LYS A 91 7.31 15.08 6.65
C LYS A 91 5.84 15.47 6.72
N MET A 92 4.99 14.56 7.17
CA MET A 92 3.55 14.81 7.33
C MET A 92 3.29 15.84 8.41
N ILE A 93 3.89 15.71 9.60
CA ILE A 93 3.74 16.67 10.70
C ILE A 93 4.18 18.08 10.25
N LYS A 94 5.36 18.17 9.61
CA LYS A 94 5.84 19.43 9.06
C LYS A 94 4.85 20.04 8.06
N TRP A 95 4.29 19.22 7.15
CA TRP A 95 3.29 19.67 6.19
C TRP A 95 2.01 20.14 6.87
N PHE A 96 1.57 19.45 7.90
CA PHE A 96 0.42 19.82 8.72
C PHE A 96 0.66 21.17 9.43
N ASP A 97 1.82 21.36 10.06
CA ASP A 97 2.20 22.61 10.73
C ASP A 97 2.23 23.81 9.78
N GLU A 98 2.75 23.62 8.58
CA GLU A 98 2.79 24.67 7.54
C GLU A 98 1.39 25.10 7.07
N HIS A 99 0.38 24.23 7.24
CA HIS A 99 -0.96 24.47 6.70
C HIS A 99 -2.05 24.58 7.78
N LYS A 100 -1.76 24.24 9.02
CA LYS A 100 -2.66 24.46 10.16
C LYS A 100 -2.84 25.97 10.39
N LYS A 101 -4.07 26.38 10.67
CA LYS A 101 -4.44 27.77 11.00
C LYS A 101 -4.96 27.80 12.43
N GLU A 102 -6.23 28.21 12.59
CA GLU A 102 -6.91 28.33 13.89
C GLU A 102 -7.81 27.10 14.19
N GLU A 103 -7.63 26.00 13.43
CA GLU A 103 -8.42 24.80 13.63
C GLU A 103 -8.12 24.15 14.99
N ASP A 104 -9.18 23.69 15.67
CA ASP A 104 -9.09 22.81 16.84
C ASP A 104 -8.73 21.40 16.37
N VAL A 105 -7.43 21.20 16.14
CA VAL A 105 -6.87 19.90 15.76
C VAL A 105 -5.54 19.69 16.48
N ASN A 106 -5.37 18.51 17.05
CA ASN A 106 -4.12 18.04 17.64
C ASN A 106 -3.67 16.79 16.91
N TYR A 107 -2.38 16.62 16.73
CA TYR A 107 -1.81 15.40 16.16
C TYR A 107 -0.55 15.00 16.94
N GLU A 108 -0.44 13.71 17.22
CA GLU A 108 0.61 13.13 18.03
C GLU A 108 1.17 11.88 17.35
N ASP A 109 2.50 11.80 17.28
CA ASP A 109 3.19 10.57 16.89
C ASP A 109 3.05 9.51 18.00
N ILE A 110 2.33 8.45 17.70
CA ILE A 110 2.13 7.31 18.60
C ILE A 110 2.80 6.02 18.10
N THR A 111 3.72 6.12 17.18
CA THR A 111 4.42 5.00 16.53
C THR A 111 4.96 3.98 17.54
N ASN A 112 5.52 4.45 18.64
CA ASN A 112 6.10 3.57 19.66
C ASN A 112 5.08 2.95 20.62
N ARG A 113 3.79 3.32 20.52
CA ARG A 113 2.74 2.81 21.43
C ARG A 113 2.02 1.58 20.90
N LEU A 114 1.99 1.40 19.58
CA LEU A 114 1.30 0.29 18.93
C LEU A 114 2.26 -0.47 18.02
N THR A 115 2.17 -1.77 18.06
CA THR A 115 2.77 -2.68 17.07
C THR A 115 1.68 -3.24 16.19
N MET A 116 1.95 -3.41 14.89
CA MET A 116 1.01 -3.97 13.93
C MET A 116 1.56 -5.24 13.31
N TYR A 117 0.83 -6.34 13.48
CA TYR A 117 1.08 -7.58 12.77
C TYR A 117 0.16 -7.71 11.57
N ALA A 118 0.73 -7.77 10.36
CA ALA A 118 0.00 -8.14 9.16
C ALA A 118 -0.15 -9.67 9.14
N VAL A 119 -1.39 -10.18 9.09
CA VAL A 119 -1.74 -11.61 8.99
C VAL A 119 -2.48 -11.81 7.67
N GLN A 120 -1.82 -12.40 6.68
CA GLN A 120 -2.21 -12.32 5.28
C GLN A 120 -2.28 -13.70 4.62
N GLY A 121 -3.31 -13.93 3.84
CA GLY A 121 -3.54 -15.15 3.07
C GLY A 121 -4.92 -15.76 3.29
N PRO A 122 -5.35 -16.73 2.48
CA PRO A 122 -6.72 -17.27 2.49
C PRO A 122 -7.15 -17.89 3.81
N LYS A 123 -6.22 -18.30 4.67
CA LYS A 123 -6.52 -18.87 6.01
C LYS A 123 -6.40 -17.86 7.15
N SER A 124 -6.18 -16.59 6.84
CA SER A 124 -6.00 -15.54 7.87
C SER A 124 -7.24 -15.35 8.73
N ARG A 125 -8.45 -15.38 8.15
CA ARG A 125 -9.71 -15.27 8.88
C ARG A 125 -9.90 -16.42 9.88
N ASP A 126 -9.73 -17.65 9.44
CA ASP A 126 -9.90 -18.82 10.29
C ASP A 126 -8.88 -18.84 11.44
N LEU A 127 -7.63 -18.46 11.15
CA LEU A 127 -6.60 -18.31 12.18
C LEU A 127 -7.01 -17.27 13.23
N ILE A 128 -7.41 -16.07 12.80
CA ILE A 128 -7.77 -14.99 13.71
C ILE A 128 -9.01 -15.36 14.52
N ASN A 129 -10.07 -15.91 13.90
CA ASN A 129 -11.26 -16.39 14.60
C ASN A 129 -10.96 -17.45 15.66
N SER A 130 -9.86 -18.20 15.50
CA SER A 130 -9.43 -19.19 16.49
C SER A 130 -8.70 -18.58 17.70
N LEU A 131 -8.38 -17.28 17.65
CA LEU A 131 -7.64 -16.52 18.66
C LEU A 131 -8.49 -15.52 19.42
N VAL A 132 -9.42 -14.86 18.71
CA VAL A 132 -10.20 -13.73 19.22
C VAL A 132 -11.48 -14.18 19.91
N ASP A 133 -11.99 -13.32 20.80
CA ASP A 133 -13.21 -13.61 21.53
C ASP A 133 -14.47 -13.30 20.70
N GLU A 134 -14.43 -12.27 19.84
CA GLU A 134 -15.51 -11.92 18.93
C GLU A 134 -15.13 -12.29 17.49
N ASN A 135 -16.04 -13.01 16.81
CA ASN A 135 -15.83 -13.48 15.43
C ASN A 135 -15.74 -12.31 14.46
N ILE A 136 -14.83 -12.42 13.47
CA ILE A 136 -14.54 -11.37 12.46
C ILE A 136 -15.10 -11.70 11.08
N ASP A 137 -15.99 -12.66 10.92
CA ASP A 137 -16.51 -13.10 9.60
C ASP A 137 -17.20 -11.96 8.84
N ASP A 138 -17.91 -11.10 9.56
CA ASP A 138 -18.64 -9.96 9.00
C ASP A 138 -17.80 -8.68 8.91
N LEU A 139 -16.54 -8.69 9.33
CA LEU A 139 -15.68 -7.52 9.22
C LEU A 139 -15.40 -7.21 7.75
N ALA A 140 -15.94 -6.08 7.25
CA ALA A 140 -15.83 -5.70 5.85
C ALA A 140 -14.42 -5.18 5.49
N PHE A 141 -14.06 -5.26 4.21
CA PHE A 141 -12.80 -4.70 3.73
C PHE A 141 -12.72 -3.19 4.01
N PHE A 142 -11.58 -2.72 4.49
CA PHE A 142 -11.35 -1.35 4.96
C PHE A 142 -12.26 -0.94 6.13
N THR A 143 -12.55 -1.86 7.04
CA THR A 143 -13.16 -1.56 8.33
C THR A 143 -12.31 -2.05 9.49
N VAL A 144 -12.57 -1.52 10.67
CA VAL A 144 -11.85 -1.86 11.90
C VAL A 144 -12.83 -2.25 13.00
N MET A 145 -12.37 -3.08 13.93
CA MET A 145 -13.09 -3.38 15.17
C MET A 145 -12.09 -3.57 16.32
N ASP A 146 -12.50 -3.21 17.50
CA ASP A 146 -11.81 -3.61 18.73
C ASP A 146 -12.19 -5.05 19.07
N ASN A 147 -11.24 -5.81 19.62
CA ASN A 147 -11.43 -7.22 19.99
C ASN A 147 -10.46 -7.60 21.11
N THR A 148 -10.55 -8.83 21.59
CA THR A 148 -9.66 -9.37 22.60
C THR A 148 -9.08 -10.72 22.20
N VAL A 149 -7.86 -11.02 22.69
CA VAL A 149 -7.21 -12.33 22.60
C VAL A 149 -6.88 -12.76 24.02
N GLY A 150 -7.87 -13.37 24.70
CA GLY A 150 -7.84 -13.54 26.16
C GLY A 150 -7.88 -12.17 26.86
N ASP A 151 -6.89 -11.88 27.73
CA ASP A 151 -6.82 -10.59 28.46
C ASP A 151 -6.15 -9.46 27.64
N LEU A 152 -5.93 -9.65 26.35
CA LEU A 152 -5.19 -8.72 25.51
C LEU A 152 -6.12 -7.96 24.58
N ASP A 153 -6.28 -6.66 24.83
CA ASP A 153 -7.01 -5.75 23.94
C ASP A 153 -6.25 -5.55 22.62
N ILE A 154 -6.93 -5.69 21.49
CA ILE A 154 -6.38 -5.45 20.15
C ILE A 154 -7.39 -4.70 19.29
N MET A 155 -6.90 -3.97 18.30
CA MET A 155 -7.71 -3.47 17.20
C MET A 155 -7.40 -4.30 15.94
N ILE A 156 -8.43 -4.73 15.24
CA ILE A 156 -8.32 -5.51 14.00
C ILE A 156 -8.80 -4.65 12.84
N ALA A 157 -7.94 -4.43 11.85
CA ALA A 157 -8.34 -3.84 10.58
C ALA A 157 -8.37 -4.92 9.49
N ARG A 158 -9.44 -4.99 8.70
CA ARG A 158 -9.44 -5.81 7.50
C ARG A 158 -8.77 -5.05 6.37
N ALA A 159 -7.46 -5.18 6.31
CA ALA A 159 -6.58 -4.51 5.36
C ALA A 159 -5.35 -5.38 5.07
N GLY A 160 -4.53 -4.96 4.11
CA GLY A 160 -3.27 -5.62 3.81
C GLY A 160 -2.64 -5.14 2.51
N PHE A 161 -1.35 -5.44 2.37
CA PHE A 161 -0.53 -5.02 1.23
C PHE A 161 -0.06 -6.19 0.36
N THR A 162 -0.84 -7.29 0.33
CA THR A 162 -0.43 -8.54 -0.34
C THR A 162 -1.29 -8.92 -1.55
N GLY A 163 -2.49 -8.35 -1.64
CA GLY A 163 -3.49 -8.74 -2.63
C GLY A 163 -4.23 -10.04 -2.30
N GLU A 164 -4.11 -10.52 -1.06
CA GLU A 164 -4.90 -11.63 -0.51
C GLU A 164 -5.88 -11.12 0.56
N LEU A 165 -6.80 -11.98 0.99
CA LEU A 165 -7.52 -11.81 2.24
C LEU A 165 -6.51 -11.58 3.36
N GLY A 166 -6.74 -10.55 4.18
CA GLY A 166 -5.79 -10.24 5.23
C GLY A 166 -6.30 -9.26 6.24
N TYR A 167 -5.61 -9.26 7.37
CA TYR A 167 -5.92 -8.42 8.53
C TYR A 167 -4.64 -7.84 9.10
N GLU A 168 -4.80 -6.71 9.76
CA GLU A 168 -3.78 -6.03 10.53
C GLU A 168 -4.21 -6.01 11.99
N LEU A 169 -3.40 -6.60 12.86
CA LEU A 169 -3.65 -6.69 14.29
C LEU A 169 -2.80 -5.64 15.00
N TYR A 170 -3.43 -4.63 15.56
CA TYR A 170 -2.78 -3.58 16.33
C TYR A 170 -2.86 -3.90 17.81
N VAL A 171 -1.73 -3.87 18.48
CA VAL A 171 -1.57 -4.21 19.91
C VAL A 171 -0.67 -3.20 20.59
N PRO A 172 -0.88 -2.88 21.90
CA PRO A 172 0.09 -2.10 22.66
C PRO A 172 1.50 -2.69 22.55
N SER A 173 2.51 -1.85 22.25
CA SER A 173 3.86 -2.33 21.91
C SER A 173 4.52 -3.13 23.03
N GLU A 174 4.17 -2.85 24.28
CA GLU A 174 4.62 -3.63 25.45
C GLU A 174 4.00 -5.04 25.50
N LYS A 175 2.95 -5.29 24.73
CA LYS A 175 2.23 -6.57 24.64
C LYS A 175 2.50 -7.34 23.33
N LYS A 176 3.36 -6.81 22.47
CA LYS A 176 3.60 -7.38 21.14
C LYS A 176 4.05 -8.85 21.20
N GLU A 177 4.97 -9.18 22.09
CA GLU A 177 5.49 -10.55 22.22
C GLU A 177 4.41 -11.53 22.70
N GLU A 178 3.48 -11.07 23.54
CA GLU A 178 2.37 -11.89 24.01
C GLU A 178 1.44 -12.27 22.84
N LEU A 179 1.06 -11.28 22.01
CA LEU A 179 0.24 -11.53 20.82
C LEU A 179 0.98 -12.42 19.82
N GLU A 180 2.25 -12.13 19.53
CA GLU A 180 3.06 -12.92 18.60
C GLU A 180 3.16 -14.39 19.02
N ASN A 181 3.41 -14.65 20.30
CA ASN A 181 3.48 -16.03 20.82
C ASN A 181 2.15 -16.79 20.65
N LYS A 182 1.01 -16.12 20.95
CA LYS A 182 -0.33 -16.71 20.74
C LYS A 182 -0.58 -16.98 19.24
N LEU A 183 -0.20 -16.02 18.37
CA LEU A 183 -0.33 -16.16 16.92
C LEU A 183 0.52 -17.33 16.37
N ILE A 184 1.78 -17.44 16.80
CA ILE A 184 2.67 -18.53 16.39
C ILE A 184 2.16 -19.89 16.89
N GLU A 185 1.74 -19.97 18.15
CA GLU A 185 1.24 -21.22 18.73
C GLU A 185 0.02 -21.74 17.96
N LYS A 186 -0.99 -20.88 17.80
CA LYS A 186 -2.22 -21.25 17.10
C LYS A 186 -2.00 -21.41 15.60
N GLY A 187 -1.13 -20.61 15.03
CA GLY A 187 -0.78 -20.62 13.62
C GLY A 187 -0.20 -21.95 13.10
N LYS A 188 0.32 -22.81 13.98
CA LYS A 188 0.79 -24.16 13.60
C LYS A 188 -0.30 -24.99 12.92
N GLU A 189 -1.54 -24.86 13.35
CA GLU A 189 -2.69 -25.57 12.78
C GLU A 189 -3.03 -25.10 11.36
N PHE A 190 -2.60 -23.87 10.99
CA PHE A 190 -2.87 -23.22 9.71
C PHE A 190 -1.66 -23.18 8.77
N ASN A 191 -0.52 -23.77 9.17
CA ASN A 191 0.77 -23.66 8.47
C ASN A 191 1.23 -22.19 8.35
N LEU A 192 1.10 -21.42 9.43
CA LEU A 192 1.56 -20.03 9.51
C LEU A 192 3.07 -19.95 9.26
N VAL A 193 3.45 -18.99 8.45
CA VAL A 193 4.86 -18.68 8.16
C VAL A 193 5.16 -17.24 8.54
N ASN A 194 6.23 -17.02 9.31
CA ASN A 194 6.79 -15.68 9.45
C ASN A 194 7.48 -15.32 8.14
N ILE A 195 7.01 -14.28 7.47
CA ILE A 195 7.55 -13.83 6.18
C ILE A 195 8.50 -12.66 6.36
N THR A 196 9.33 -12.39 5.38
CA THR A 196 10.31 -11.31 5.40
C THR A 196 9.84 -10.07 4.64
N SER A 197 10.50 -8.95 4.87
CA SER A 197 10.32 -7.72 4.09
C SER A 197 10.54 -7.96 2.58
N ASP A 198 11.42 -8.88 2.21
CA ASP A 198 11.70 -9.27 0.82
C ASP A 198 10.46 -9.80 0.07
N VAL A 199 9.41 -10.15 0.77
CA VAL A 199 8.18 -10.67 0.17
C VAL A 199 7.02 -9.69 0.36
N ILE A 200 6.81 -9.17 1.59
CA ILE A 200 5.65 -8.34 1.91
C ILE A 200 5.68 -6.95 1.25
N ILE A 201 6.87 -6.39 0.99
CA ILE A 201 7.00 -5.09 0.30
C ILE A 201 7.47 -5.20 -1.15
N THR A 202 7.80 -6.39 -1.64
CA THR A 202 8.30 -6.56 -3.02
C THR A 202 7.35 -7.41 -3.87
N SER A 203 7.48 -8.74 -3.84
CA SER A 203 6.81 -9.62 -4.81
C SER A 203 5.28 -9.65 -4.66
N LEU A 204 4.76 -9.72 -3.42
CA LEU A 204 3.31 -9.77 -3.19
C LEU A 204 2.60 -8.51 -3.68
N PRO A 205 2.96 -7.28 -3.20
CA PRO A 205 2.31 -6.05 -3.66
C PRO A 205 2.56 -5.77 -5.14
N ALA A 206 3.76 -6.10 -5.66
CA ALA A 206 4.05 -5.89 -7.08
C ALA A 206 3.14 -6.70 -8.00
N GLU A 207 2.77 -7.92 -7.64
CA GLU A 207 1.81 -8.72 -8.40
C GLU A 207 0.41 -8.10 -8.39
N LYS A 208 -0.01 -7.51 -7.26
CA LYS A 208 -1.32 -6.86 -7.11
C LYS A 208 -1.40 -5.48 -7.74
N GLY A 209 -0.30 -4.91 -8.17
CA GLY A 209 -0.27 -3.56 -8.70
C GLY A 209 -0.22 -2.48 -7.63
N TYR A 210 0.12 -2.86 -6.39
CA TYR A 210 0.32 -1.90 -5.30
C TYR A 210 1.67 -1.21 -5.42
N VAL A 211 1.74 0.01 -4.93
CA VAL A 211 2.91 0.89 -5.10
C VAL A 211 3.52 1.25 -3.75
N LEU A 212 4.77 1.67 -3.79
CA LEU A 212 5.48 2.36 -2.71
C LEU A 212 5.70 3.82 -3.14
N MET A 213 6.04 4.70 -2.21
CA MET A 213 6.36 6.10 -2.52
C MET A 213 7.43 6.25 -3.60
N SER A 214 8.38 5.31 -3.70
CA SER A 214 9.37 5.28 -4.79
C SER A 214 8.76 5.12 -6.19
N ASP A 215 7.56 4.55 -6.30
CA ASP A 215 6.82 4.42 -7.56
C ASP A 215 6.00 5.69 -7.88
N LEU A 216 5.77 6.55 -6.88
CA LEU A 216 4.90 7.73 -6.95
C LEU A 216 5.67 9.05 -7.10
N GLU A 217 6.99 9.03 -6.91
CA GLU A 217 7.83 10.22 -6.91
C GLU A 217 7.69 11.04 -8.22
N GLY A 218 7.41 12.34 -8.09
CA GLY A 218 7.24 13.26 -9.21
C GLY A 218 6.01 12.99 -10.08
N ALA A 219 5.05 12.20 -9.59
CA ALA A 219 3.79 11.92 -10.27
C ALA A 219 2.59 12.46 -9.48
N ASN A 220 1.48 12.64 -10.17
CA ASN A 220 0.19 12.97 -9.56
C ASN A 220 -0.75 11.75 -9.55
N PRO A 221 -1.86 11.77 -8.77
CA PRO A 221 -2.76 10.62 -8.66
C PRO A 221 -3.32 10.11 -10.00
N LEU A 222 -3.48 10.99 -10.99
CA LEU A 222 -4.03 10.59 -12.29
C LEU A 222 -3.02 9.80 -13.13
N GLU A 223 -1.73 10.11 -12.99
CA GLU A 223 -0.63 9.43 -13.70
C GLU A 223 -0.33 8.04 -13.13
N VAL A 224 -0.68 7.80 -11.88
CA VAL A 224 -0.44 6.51 -11.22
C VAL A 224 -1.72 5.66 -11.06
N GLY A 225 -2.81 6.05 -11.73
CA GLY A 225 -4.06 5.31 -11.71
C GLY A 225 -4.85 5.44 -10.39
N TYR A 226 -4.56 6.45 -9.59
CA TYR A 226 -5.24 6.74 -8.31
C TYR A 226 -6.28 7.85 -8.40
N GLY A 227 -6.71 8.20 -9.61
CA GLY A 227 -7.77 9.19 -9.82
C GLY A 227 -9.10 8.83 -9.16
N TRP A 228 -9.32 7.56 -8.81
CA TRP A 228 -10.50 7.09 -8.06
C TRP A 228 -10.49 7.52 -6.58
N THR A 229 -9.32 7.87 -6.02
CA THR A 229 -9.21 8.39 -4.65
C THR A 229 -9.54 9.87 -4.54
N VAL A 230 -9.62 10.59 -5.66
CA VAL A 230 -9.78 12.05 -5.67
C VAL A 230 -11.24 12.44 -5.56
N ASP A 231 -11.62 13.06 -4.47
CA ASP A 231 -12.90 13.76 -4.39
C ASP A 231 -12.84 15.14 -5.02
N TRP A 232 -13.46 15.27 -6.17
CA TRP A 232 -13.50 16.51 -6.93
C TRP A 232 -14.46 17.56 -6.34
N ASN A 233 -15.29 17.21 -5.35
CA ASN A 233 -16.26 18.11 -4.72
C ASN A 233 -15.67 18.86 -3.52
N THR A 234 -14.64 18.31 -2.87
CA THR A 234 -13.97 18.94 -1.74
C THR A 234 -12.79 19.81 -2.17
N PHE A 235 -12.31 20.67 -1.28
CA PHE A 235 -11.08 21.44 -1.48
C PHE A 235 -9.93 20.75 -0.77
N PHE A 236 -8.86 20.46 -1.49
CA PHE A 236 -7.59 19.96 -0.96
C PHE A 236 -6.40 20.71 -1.56
N ILE A 237 -5.26 20.63 -0.90
CA ILE A 237 -4.02 21.25 -1.39
C ILE A 237 -3.59 20.56 -2.68
N GLY A 238 -3.23 21.37 -3.71
CA GLY A 238 -2.87 20.85 -5.03
C GLY A 238 -4.04 20.69 -6.02
N LYS A 239 -5.32 20.78 -5.57
CA LYS A 239 -6.50 20.57 -6.42
C LYS A 239 -6.47 21.37 -7.72
N ASN A 240 -6.19 22.67 -7.65
CA ASN A 240 -6.17 23.54 -8.83
C ASN A 240 -5.14 23.09 -9.88
N SER A 241 -3.98 22.62 -9.43
CA SER A 241 -2.92 22.11 -10.32
C SER A 241 -3.32 20.75 -10.90
N LEU A 242 -3.96 19.89 -10.09
CA LEU A 242 -4.46 18.59 -10.54
C LEU A 242 -5.60 18.74 -11.58
N GLU A 243 -6.51 19.71 -11.39
CA GLU A 243 -7.55 20.04 -12.36
C GLU A 243 -6.97 20.53 -13.69
N LYS A 244 -5.92 21.38 -13.62
CA LYS A 244 -5.21 21.83 -14.83
C LYS A 244 -4.57 20.65 -15.57
N ALA A 245 -3.90 19.73 -14.83
CA ALA A 245 -3.31 18.54 -15.42
C ALA A 245 -4.38 17.68 -16.09
N LYS A 246 -5.52 17.45 -15.41
CA LYS A 246 -6.66 16.72 -15.96
C LYS A 246 -7.21 17.35 -17.26
N LYS A 247 -7.39 18.66 -17.29
CA LYS A 247 -7.88 19.41 -18.45
C LYS A 247 -6.90 19.37 -19.63
N LYS A 248 -5.61 19.42 -19.35
CA LYS A 248 -4.53 19.33 -20.36
C LYS A 248 -4.47 17.93 -20.99
N GLY A 249 -4.91 16.93 -20.26
CA GLY A 249 -4.76 15.52 -20.61
C GLY A 249 -3.50 14.92 -19.98
N ILE A 250 -3.66 13.71 -19.45
CA ILE A 250 -2.58 12.96 -18.84
C ILE A 250 -1.78 12.26 -19.93
N THR A 251 -0.48 12.53 -19.97
CA THR A 251 0.45 11.97 -20.96
C THR A 251 1.42 10.95 -20.38
N ARG A 252 1.51 10.85 -19.04
CA ARG A 252 2.30 9.82 -18.37
C ARG A 252 1.39 8.82 -17.66
N ASP A 253 1.81 7.56 -17.59
CA ASP A 253 1.07 6.51 -16.87
C ASP A 253 2.06 5.54 -16.24
N LEU A 254 1.80 5.14 -15.00
CA LEU A 254 2.55 4.10 -14.33
C LEU A 254 2.04 2.74 -14.80
N LEU A 255 2.73 2.15 -15.76
CA LEU A 255 2.39 0.87 -16.37
C LEU A 255 3.18 -0.27 -15.77
N GLY A 256 2.60 -1.47 -15.85
CA GLY A 256 3.31 -2.72 -15.65
C GLY A 256 4.15 -3.08 -16.88
N PHE A 257 5.18 -3.90 -16.65
CA PHE A 257 5.87 -4.58 -17.74
C PHE A 257 6.30 -6.00 -17.33
N VAL A 258 6.52 -6.85 -18.34
CA VAL A 258 7.01 -8.22 -18.18
C VAL A 258 8.30 -8.37 -18.99
N VAL A 259 9.30 -9.02 -18.39
CA VAL A 259 10.56 -9.41 -19.02
C VAL A 259 10.68 -10.93 -19.00
N GLU A 260 10.87 -11.56 -20.17
CA GLU A 260 10.96 -13.03 -20.27
C GLU A 260 12.33 -13.57 -19.83
N ASP A 261 13.39 -12.76 -19.93
CA ASP A 261 14.72 -13.14 -19.47
C ASP A 261 14.72 -13.25 -17.94
N LYS A 262 14.93 -14.47 -17.44
CA LYS A 262 14.92 -14.75 -15.99
C LYS A 262 16.13 -14.18 -15.25
N GLU A 263 17.23 -13.99 -15.98
CA GLU A 263 18.48 -13.45 -15.45
C GLU A 263 18.56 -11.92 -15.63
N ALA A 264 17.46 -11.28 -16.02
CA ALA A 264 17.45 -9.84 -16.21
C ALA A 264 17.77 -9.10 -14.91
N GLU A 265 18.69 -8.15 -15.01
CA GLU A 265 19.10 -7.26 -13.94
C GLU A 265 18.71 -5.82 -14.31
N ILE A 266 17.59 -5.40 -13.76
CA ILE A 266 16.97 -4.09 -13.97
C ILE A 266 16.78 -3.43 -12.61
N GLU A 267 17.06 -2.13 -12.54
CA GLU A 267 16.95 -1.35 -11.30
C GLU A 267 16.01 -0.14 -11.48
N PRO A 268 15.39 0.35 -10.41
CA PRO A 268 14.69 1.63 -10.44
C PRO A 268 15.61 2.74 -10.97
N GLY A 269 15.07 3.57 -11.89
CA GLY A 269 15.81 4.62 -12.59
C GLY A 269 16.32 4.21 -13.98
N ASP A 270 16.35 2.93 -14.32
CA ASP A 270 16.72 2.46 -15.65
C ASP A 270 15.79 3.03 -16.72
N LYS A 271 16.38 3.38 -17.88
CA LYS A 271 15.65 4.06 -18.96
C LYS A 271 14.77 3.11 -19.73
N VAL A 272 13.56 3.55 -20.01
CA VAL A 272 12.65 2.88 -20.94
C VAL A 272 12.70 3.59 -22.29
N GLU A 273 13.04 2.87 -23.34
CA GLU A 273 13.15 3.40 -24.72
C GLU A 273 12.17 2.73 -25.68
N PHE A 274 11.61 3.53 -26.56
CA PHE A 274 10.80 3.08 -27.69
C PHE A 274 11.23 3.83 -28.96
N ASN A 275 11.51 3.09 -30.04
CA ASN A 275 12.05 3.66 -31.30
C ASN A 275 13.30 4.53 -31.11
N SER A 276 14.21 4.12 -30.22
CA SER A 276 15.45 4.84 -29.86
C SER A 276 15.24 6.19 -29.13
N GLU A 277 14.05 6.44 -28.64
CA GLU A 277 13.72 7.61 -27.82
C GLU A 277 13.42 7.19 -26.39
N GLU A 278 13.94 7.91 -25.40
CA GLU A 278 13.59 7.72 -23.97
C GLU A 278 12.12 8.12 -23.78
N VAL A 279 11.30 7.19 -23.31
CA VAL A 279 9.87 7.37 -23.06
C VAL A 279 9.48 7.22 -21.60
N GLY A 280 10.40 6.91 -20.71
CA GLY A 280 10.14 6.77 -19.29
C GLY A 280 11.27 6.14 -18.51
N LYS A 281 10.97 5.81 -17.25
CA LYS A 281 11.90 5.16 -16.32
C LYS A 281 11.23 4.04 -15.55
N VAL A 282 12.01 3.02 -15.23
CA VAL A 282 11.62 1.94 -14.32
C VAL A 282 11.48 2.50 -12.91
N THR A 283 10.43 2.13 -12.19
CA THR A 283 10.25 2.47 -10.77
C THR A 283 10.34 1.25 -9.87
N LYS A 284 10.01 0.06 -10.40
CA LYS A 284 10.03 -1.21 -9.67
C LYS A 284 10.44 -2.36 -10.59
N PHE A 285 11.17 -3.32 -10.03
CA PHE A 285 11.47 -4.60 -10.69
C PHE A 285 11.57 -5.73 -9.67
N THR A 286 10.91 -6.86 -9.94
CA THR A 286 10.96 -8.04 -9.08
C THR A 286 10.55 -9.30 -9.84
N TYR A 287 10.87 -10.46 -9.27
CA TYR A 287 10.37 -11.73 -9.76
C TYR A 287 8.97 -12.00 -9.20
N SER A 288 8.02 -12.31 -10.07
CA SER A 288 6.69 -12.79 -9.71
C SER A 288 6.68 -14.30 -9.57
N PHE A 289 6.45 -14.80 -8.37
CA PHE A 289 6.37 -16.24 -8.12
C PHE A 289 5.06 -16.83 -8.66
N SER A 290 3.98 -16.05 -8.65
CA SER A 290 2.68 -16.49 -9.20
C SER A 290 2.72 -16.65 -10.72
N LEU A 291 3.46 -15.79 -11.44
CA LEU A 291 3.57 -15.84 -12.90
C LEU A 291 4.80 -16.61 -13.39
N GLY A 292 5.78 -16.86 -12.54
CA GLY A 292 7.06 -17.45 -12.92
C GLY A 292 7.91 -16.57 -13.84
N LYS A 293 7.77 -15.24 -13.76
CA LYS A 293 8.39 -14.24 -14.64
C LYS A 293 8.88 -13.02 -13.89
N ASN A 294 9.78 -12.28 -14.51
CA ASN A 294 10.16 -10.96 -14.05
C ASN A 294 9.10 -9.94 -14.45
N ILE A 295 8.65 -9.14 -13.47
CA ILE A 295 7.69 -8.06 -13.64
C ILE A 295 8.26 -6.76 -13.06
N GLY A 296 7.70 -5.65 -13.48
CA GLY A 296 8.06 -4.35 -12.93
C GLY A 296 7.06 -3.27 -13.28
N TYR A 297 7.36 -2.06 -12.82
CA TYR A 297 6.61 -0.86 -13.16
C TYR A 297 7.52 0.17 -13.81
N ALA A 298 6.95 0.96 -14.68
CA ALA A 298 7.62 2.08 -15.29
C ALA A 298 6.64 3.25 -15.48
N LEU A 299 7.08 4.45 -15.13
CA LEU A 299 6.35 5.67 -15.45
C LEU A 299 6.74 6.09 -16.87
N VAL A 300 5.81 6.00 -17.80
CA VAL A 300 6.06 6.18 -19.24
C VAL A 300 5.19 7.26 -19.85
N ASP A 301 5.72 7.93 -20.89
CA ASP A 301 4.99 8.88 -21.74
C ASP A 301 4.11 8.13 -22.74
N THR A 302 2.82 8.05 -22.43
CA THR A 302 1.81 7.35 -23.25
C THR A 302 1.41 8.11 -24.51
N SER A 303 1.87 9.34 -24.70
CA SER A 303 1.75 10.02 -25.99
C SER A 303 2.70 9.46 -27.04
N LYS A 304 3.78 8.79 -26.63
CA LYS A 304 4.83 8.23 -27.46
C LYS A 304 4.75 6.70 -27.60
N VAL A 305 4.20 6.02 -26.61
CA VAL A 305 4.16 4.55 -26.54
C VAL A 305 2.78 4.06 -26.11
N LYS A 306 2.31 2.97 -26.73
CA LYS A 306 1.05 2.31 -26.32
C LYS A 306 1.30 1.31 -25.18
N LYS A 307 0.29 1.13 -24.32
CA LYS A 307 0.31 0.18 -23.19
C LYS A 307 0.58 -1.28 -23.54
N THR A 308 0.60 -1.65 -24.80
CA THR A 308 0.83 -3.02 -25.30
C THR A 308 2.11 -3.16 -26.12
N ASN A 309 2.90 -2.08 -26.26
CA ASN A 309 4.15 -2.13 -27.01
C ASN A 309 5.22 -2.93 -26.27
N THR A 310 6.14 -3.51 -27.03
CA THR A 310 7.44 -3.94 -26.52
C THR A 310 8.38 -2.75 -26.55
N VAL A 311 9.03 -2.49 -25.43
CA VAL A 311 10.00 -1.41 -25.23
C VAL A 311 11.35 -2.01 -24.88
N LYS A 312 12.41 -1.21 -24.94
CA LYS A 312 13.74 -1.56 -24.47
C LYS A 312 13.99 -0.95 -23.09
N ILE A 313 14.43 -1.76 -22.13
CA ILE A 313 14.92 -1.26 -20.85
C ILE A 313 16.45 -1.28 -20.89
N LYS A 314 17.06 -0.11 -20.73
CA LYS A 314 18.52 0.04 -20.68
C LYS A 314 18.98 0.03 -19.24
N SER A 315 19.49 -1.11 -18.81
CA SER A 315 20.18 -1.21 -17.52
C SER A 315 21.68 -0.96 -17.68
N ALA A 316 22.37 -0.84 -16.54
CA ALA A 316 23.82 -0.71 -16.52
C ALA A 316 24.54 -1.91 -17.15
N LYS A 317 23.92 -3.10 -17.19
CA LYS A 317 24.52 -4.35 -17.64
C LYS A 317 24.13 -4.75 -19.06
N ALA A 318 22.88 -4.52 -19.45
CA ALA A 318 22.36 -4.98 -20.74
C ALA A 318 21.12 -4.18 -21.17
N VAL A 319 20.62 -4.51 -22.34
CA VAL A 319 19.35 -3.99 -22.87
C VAL A 319 18.35 -5.15 -22.95
N TYR A 320 17.22 -5.00 -22.27
CA TYR A 320 16.21 -6.04 -22.21
C TYR A 320 14.95 -5.64 -22.98
N ASP A 321 14.32 -6.61 -23.64
CA ASP A 321 12.98 -6.44 -24.20
C ASP A 321 11.95 -6.58 -23.07
N ALA A 322 11.07 -5.60 -22.92
CA ALA A 322 10.02 -5.58 -21.94
C ALA A 322 8.66 -5.30 -22.62
N LYS A 323 7.68 -6.14 -22.32
CA LYS A 323 6.31 -5.94 -22.83
C LYS A 323 5.50 -5.12 -21.85
N LEU A 324 5.08 -3.93 -22.23
CA LEU A 324 4.20 -3.09 -21.42
C LEU A 324 2.81 -3.74 -21.29
N CYS A 325 2.20 -3.56 -20.14
CA CYS A 325 0.86 -4.06 -19.81
C CYS A 325 0.22 -3.19 -18.70
N GLN A 326 -0.97 -3.57 -18.27
CA GLN A 326 -1.53 -3.05 -17.02
C GLN A 326 -0.69 -3.45 -15.82
N ARG A 327 -0.67 -2.61 -14.78
CA ARG A 327 0.13 -2.80 -13.57
C ARG A 327 -0.34 -3.97 -12.69
N ILE A 328 -1.60 -4.37 -12.79
CA ILE A 328 -2.17 -5.47 -12.00
C ILE A 328 -1.90 -6.79 -12.70
N PHE A 329 -1.15 -7.70 -12.06
CA PHE A 329 -0.78 -9.01 -12.60
C PHE A 329 -1.52 -10.16 -11.92
N TYR A 330 -2.05 -9.93 -10.73
CA TYR A 330 -2.70 -10.93 -9.87
C TYR A 330 -4.03 -10.42 -9.34
N ASP A 331 -5.05 -11.27 -9.31
CA ASP A 331 -6.38 -10.97 -8.75
C ASP A 331 -6.98 -9.66 -9.30
N LEU A 332 -7.10 -9.57 -10.63
CA LEU A 332 -7.59 -8.37 -11.32
C LEU A 332 -8.98 -7.90 -10.84
N ASN A 333 -9.83 -8.83 -10.40
CA ASN A 333 -11.21 -8.56 -9.99
C ASN A 333 -11.36 -8.34 -8.48
N ASN A 334 -10.26 -8.34 -7.70
CA ASN A 334 -10.27 -8.23 -6.23
C ASN A 334 -11.06 -9.35 -5.54
N GLU A 335 -11.18 -10.53 -6.13
CA GLU A 335 -11.91 -11.67 -5.56
C GLU A 335 -11.20 -12.21 -4.29
N ARG A 336 -9.85 -12.20 -4.30
CA ARG A 336 -9.04 -12.65 -3.16
C ARG A 336 -9.07 -11.66 -2.00
N VAL A 337 -8.94 -10.38 -2.29
CA VAL A 337 -8.96 -9.33 -1.26
C VAL A 337 -10.34 -9.24 -0.59
N ASN A 338 -11.40 -9.51 -1.35
CA ASN A 338 -12.78 -9.44 -0.87
C ASN A 338 -13.35 -10.80 -0.39
N ALA A 339 -12.53 -11.84 -0.36
CA ALA A 339 -12.97 -13.21 0.03
C ALA A 339 -13.56 -13.30 1.44
#